data_7b3ced7005ac86237683d3db54359c71
#
_entry.id   7b3ced7005ac86237683d3db54359c71
#
_cell.length_a   1.000
_cell.length_b   1.000
_cell.length_c   1.000
_cell.angle_alpha   90.00
_cell.angle_beta   90.00
_cell.angle_gamma   90.00
#
_symmetry.space_group_name_H-M   'P 1'
#
loop_
_entity.id
_entity.type
_entity.pdbx_description
1 polymer ?
#
loop_
_entity_poly.entity_id
_entity_poly.type
_entity_poly.pdbx_seq_one_letter_code
_entity_poly.pdbx_strand_id
1 'polypeptide(L)'
;MIPQVATLDFETKGIEARPVYPPKPVGCAIRLPGDRGSSYLAWGHPYENNIKEKDAKKILLDIIKNMPVLFHNASFDFSVGVEWLGWPVDTPWQNIHDTLFLAFLHDPRDRSLSLKPWADKYLGMPPDEQDELKAWILENVPGAHDHRGRKVKNPELFWGALISEAPGGLVGKYAKGDTDRTWEMFKYTWKRVIEEQGMLEGYNRERRNLRVFDGMSDEGIKVNRKLLGSDIKKYESRLSYLDKTICRKLGRTFDVGSGPQLADALDKADMMERWVLTPTGKRSTAKDNLIPNIRDQKLVNLLGERSTLVFYLSTFIKRWHEDSIGTDRIYPGFHQVRSTNEYGGGSSGARTGRPSSSNPNLLNVPKYKRVLEKPWGKNLPNI
;
A
#
# COMPACT_ATOMS: atom_id res chain seq x y z
N MET A 1 -16.25 24.93 -16.46
CA MET A 1 -17.27 23.93 -16.94
C MET A 1 -16.79 22.54 -16.59
N ILE A 2 -17.66 21.70 -16.02
CA ILE A 2 -17.33 20.33 -15.60
C ILE A 2 -17.18 19.45 -16.85
N PRO A 3 -16.10 18.67 -16.99
CA PRO A 3 -15.92 17.73 -18.08
C PRO A 3 -17.04 16.68 -18.16
N GLN A 4 -17.43 16.33 -19.38
CA GLN A 4 -18.33 15.22 -19.64
C GLN A 4 -17.50 13.93 -19.63
N VAL A 5 -17.70 13.08 -18.64
CA VAL A 5 -16.91 11.87 -18.40
C VAL A 5 -17.81 10.66 -18.14
N ALA A 6 -17.38 9.47 -18.53
CA ALA A 6 -17.97 8.23 -18.05
C ALA A 6 -17.33 7.87 -16.69
N THR A 7 -18.12 7.77 -15.65
CA THR A 7 -17.63 7.32 -14.33
C THR A 7 -17.70 5.80 -14.27
N LEU A 8 -16.60 5.16 -13.92
CA LEU A 8 -16.44 3.71 -13.90
C LEU A 8 -15.87 3.26 -12.56
N ASP A 9 -16.26 2.05 -12.13
CA ASP A 9 -15.74 1.39 -10.92
C ASP A 9 -15.79 -0.12 -11.12
N PHE A 10 -14.62 -0.79 -11.06
CA PHE A 10 -14.50 -2.23 -11.28
C PHE A 10 -14.58 -3.01 -9.99
N GLU A 11 -15.45 -4.02 -9.99
CA GLU A 11 -15.42 -5.07 -8.98
C GLU A 11 -14.63 -6.27 -9.51
N THR A 12 -13.71 -6.79 -8.68
CA THR A 12 -12.72 -7.77 -9.10
C THR A 12 -12.64 -8.95 -8.15
N LYS A 13 -11.93 -9.99 -8.57
CA LYS A 13 -11.42 -11.02 -7.66
C LYS A 13 -10.45 -10.40 -6.65
N GLY A 14 -10.10 -11.16 -5.62
CA GLY A 14 -9.15 -10.70 -4.59
C GLY A 14 -7.82 -10.23 -5.20
N ILE A 15 -7.29 -9.13 -4.65
CA ILE A 15 -6.02 -8.54 -5.12
C ILE A 15 -4.84 -9.40 -4.67
N GLU A 16 -4.01 -9.81 -5.62
CA GLU A 16 -2.75 -10.50 -5.39
C GLU A 16 -1.55 -9.56 -5.65
N ALA A 17 -0.38 -9.98 -5.16
CA ALA A 17 0.85 -9.23 -5.43
C ALA A 17 1.28 -9.38 -6.90
N ARG A 18 2.04 -8.39 -7.41
CA ARG A 18 2.69 -8.54 -8.72
C ARG A 18 3.65 -9.73 -8.73
N PRO A 19 3.77 -10.44 -9.84
CA PRO A 19 3.27 -10.11 -11.19
C PRO A 19 1.83 -10.56 -11.50
N VAL A 20 1.06 -11.10 -10.55
CA VAL A 20 -0.32 -11.57 -10.78
C VAL A 20 -1.32 -10.41 -10.84
N TYR A 21 -0.97 -9.26 -10.24
CA TYR A 21 -1.74 -8.01 -10.36
C TYR A 21 -1.79 -7.50 -11.81
N PRO A 22 -2.89 -6.89 -12.28
CA PRO A 22 -4.17 -6.61 -11.57
C PRO A 22 -5.13 -7.82 -11.56
N PRO A 23 -6.04 -7.89 -10.58
CA PRO A 23 -7.00 -8.99 -10.48
C PRO A 23 -8.02 -8.98 -11.62
N LYS A 24 -8.58 -10.16 -11.93
CA LYS A 24 -9.60 -10.30 -12.97
C LYS A 24 -10.92 -9.63 -12.54
N PRO A 25 -11.53 -8.75 -13.37
CA PRO A 25 -12.80 -8.12 -13.06
C PRO A 25 -13.97 -9.11 -13.18
N VAL A 26 -14.98 -8.91 -12.33
CA VAL A 26 -16.23 -9.68 -12.31
C VAL A 26 -17.46 -8.82 -12.66
N GLY A 27 -17.28 -7.50 -12.61
CA GLY A 27 -18.30 -6.52 -12.95
C GLY A 27 -17.73 -5.11 -13.05
N CYS A 28 -18.55 -4.19 -13.54
CA CYS A 28 -18.22 -2.77 -13.60
C CYS A 28 -19.47 -1.93 -13.43
N ALA A 29 -19.45 -0.99 -12.49
CA ALA A 29 -20.45 0.07 -12.42
C ALA A 29 -20.12 1.19 -13.40
N ILE A 30 -21.16 1.73 -14.04
CA ILE A 30 -21.04 2.73 -15.10
C ILE A 30 -22.07 3.82 -14.90
N ARG A 31 -21.63 5.08 -15.02
CA ARG A 31 -22.50 6.24 -15.15
C ARG A 31 -22.05 7.08 -16.33
N LEU A 32 -22.89 7.21 -17.34
CA LEU A 32 -22.63 8.05 -18.50
C LEU A 32 -23.09 9.49 -18.27
N PRO A 33 -22.57 10.47 -19.03
CA PRO A 33 -23.07 11.84 -19.00
C PRO A 33 -24.57 11.90 -19.31
N GLY A 34 -25.32 12.58 -18.44
CA GLY A 34 -26.77 12.68 -18.54
C GLY A 34 -27.58 11.60 -17.83
N ASP A 35 -26.96 10.54 -17.38
CA ASP A 35 -27.64 9.50 -16.60
C ASP A 35 -28.10 10.03 -15.24
N ARG A 36 -29.29 9.58 -14.80
CA ARG A 36 -29.85 9.92 -13.50
C ARG A 36 -29.21 9.12 -12.34
N GLY A 37 -28.59 7.98 -12.64
CA GLY A 37 -27.93 7.08 -11.69
C GLY A 37 -27.07 6.06 -12.43
N SER A 38 -26.28 5.32 -11.67
CA SER A 38 -25.34 4.32 -12.21
C SER A 38 -26.05 3.00 -12.56
N SER A 39 -25.53 2.29 -13.55
CA SER A 39 -25.86 0.91 -13.90
C SER A 39 -24.70 -0.02 -13.53
N TYR A 40 -24.94 -1.34 -13.45
CA TYR A 40 -23.92 -2.32 -13.18
C TYR A 40 -23.94 -3.44 -14.23
N LEU A 41 -22.80 -3.69 -14.86
CA LEU A 41 -22.57 -4.83 -15.73
C LEU A 41 -21.95 -5.95 -14.91
N ALA A 42 -22.71 -7.02 -14.67
CA ALA A 42 -22.27 -8.20 -13.91
C ALA A 42 -22.03 -9.36 -14.88
N TRP A 43 -20.82 -9.97 -14.87
CA TRP A 43 -20.48 -11.09 -15.78
C TRP A 43 -19.69 -12.21 -15.14
N GLY A 44 -19.03 -12.00 -14.00
CA GLY A 44 -18.10 -12.95 -13.39
C GLY A 44 -18.48 -13.41 -11.98
N HIS A 45 -19.68 -13.11 -11.51
CA HIS A 45 -20.22 -13.54 -10.23
C HIS A 45 -20.74 -14.99 -10.29
N PRO A 46 -20.90 -15.70 -9.16
CA PRO A 46 -21.45 -17.04 -9.12
C PRO A 46 -22.87 -17.12 -9.71
N TYR A 47 -23.67 -16.06 -9.53
CA TYR A 47 -25.06 -15.95 -10.04
C TYR A 47 -25.48 -14.47 -10.14
N GLU A 48 -26.66 -14.23 -10.71
CA GLU A 48 -27.22 -12.91 -10.98
C GLU A 48 -26.35 -12.03 -11.92
N ASN A 49 -25.70 -12.67 -12.90
CA ASN A 49 -25.04 -11.97 -13.98
C ASN A 49 -26.08 -11.50 -15.01
N ASN A 50 -25.90 -10.29 -15.53
CA ASN A 50 -26.84 -9.65 -16.46
C ASN A 50 -26.28 -9.46 -17.87
N ILE A 51 -24.98 -9.76 -18.09
CA ILE A 51 -24.32 -9.61 -19.38
C ILE A 51 -23.23 -10.69 -19.54
N LYS A 52 -22.88 -11.02 -20.78
CA LYS A 52 -21.73 -11.89 -21.07
C LYS A 52 -20.44 -11.06 -21.02
N GLU A 53 -19.35 -11.65 -20.52
CA GLU A 53 -18.04 -10.99 -20.41
C GLU A 53 -17.60 -10.33 -21.72
N LYS A 54 -17.77 -11.01 -22.87
CA LYS A 54 -17.41 -10.48 -24.19
C LYS A 54 -18.17 -9.20 -24.57
N ASP A 55 -19.44 -9.12 -24.18
CA ASP A 55 -20.31 -7.98 -24.51
C ASP A 55 -20.00 -6.81 -23.57
N ALA A 56 -19.73 -7.08 -22.29
CA ALA A 56 -19.23 -6.09 -21.34
C ALA A 56 -17.90 -5.47 -21.80
N LYS A 57 -16.94 -6.32 -22.22
CA LYS A 57 -15.65 -5.87 -22.78
C LYS A 57 -15.85 -4.92 -23.97
N LYS A 58 -16.77 -5.25 -24.88
CA LYS A 58 -17.05 -4.41 -26.05
C LYS A 58 -17.58 -3.02 -25.65
N ILE A 59 -18.54 -2.99 -24.70
CA ILE A 59 -19.10 -1.72 -24.20
C ILE A 59 -18.01 -0.88 -23.51
N LEU A 60 -17.23 -1.47 -22.62
CA LEU A 60 -16.20 -0.77 -21.86
C LEU A 60 -15.04 -0.30 -22.76
N LEU A 61 -14.69 -1.06 -23.80
CA LEU A 61 -13.70 -0.64 -24.80
C LEU A 61 -14.21 0.50 -25.66
N ASP A 62 -15.50 0.51 -25.99
CA ASP A 62 -16.13 1.60 -26.73
C ASP A 62 -16.14 2.90 -25.90
N ILE A 63 -16.46 2.82 -24.61
CA ILE A 63 -16.42 3.97 -23.69
C ILE A 63 -15.04 4.60 -23.66
N ILE A 64 -13.97 3.84 -23.37
CA ILE A 64 -12.61 4.41 -23.24
C ILE A 64 -12.08 5.02 -24.53
N LYS A 65 -12.54 4.53 -25.69
CA LYS A 65 -12.15 5.07 -27.00
C LYS A 65 -12.86 6.37 -27.37
N ASN A 66 -14.07 6.58 -26.88
CA ASN A 66 -14.94 7.66 -27.38
C ASN A 66 -15.13 8.81 -26.39
N MET A 67 -14.80 8.62 -25.09
CA MET A 67 -14.95 9.68 -24.10
C MET A 67 -13.95 9.56 -22.94
N PRO A 68 -13.67 10.67 -22.23
CA PRO A 68 -12.89 10.63 -21.00
C PRO A 68 -13.58 9.79 -19.92
N VAL A 69 -12.78 9.14 -19.08
CA VAL A 69 -13.24 8.31 -17.97
C VAL A 69 -12.86 8.90 -16.61
N LEU A 70 -13.66 8.63 -15.62
CA LEU A 70 -13.48 9.09 -14.24
C LEU A 70 -13.48 7.91 -13.29
N PHE A 71 -12.52 7.89 -12.37
CA PHE A 71 -12.38 6.92 -11.32
C PHE A 71 -12.16 7.58 -9.96
N HIS A 72 -12.21 6.78 -8.91
CA HIS A 72 -11.58 7.09 -7.65
C HIS A 72 -10.39 6.15 -7.43
N ASN A 73 -9.16 6.65 -7.50
CA ASN A 73 -7.92 5.88 -7.55
C ASN A 73 -7.72 5.15 -8.90
N ALA A 74 -7.68 5.92 -9.97
CA ALA A 74 -7.62 5.48 -11.36
C ALA A 74 -6.52 4.45 -11.69
N SER A 75 -5.42 4.41 -10.93
CA SER A 75 -4.34 3.45 -11.10
C SER A 75 -4.83 2.00 -11.10
N PHE A 76 -5.74 1.66 -10.19
CA PHE A 76 -6.29 0.32 -10.08
C PHE A 76 -7.18 -0.03 -11.28
N ASP A 77 -8.22 0.76 -11.50
CA ASP A 77 -9.24 0.48 -12.52
C ASP A 77 -8.67 0.54 -13.93
N PHE A 78 -7.77 1.49 -14.19
CA PHE A 78 -7.13 1.59 -15.49
C PHE A 78 -6.23 0.38 -15.77
N SER A 79 -5.49 -0.11 -14.78
CA SER A 79 -4.67 -1.33 -14.91
C SER A 79 -5.55 -2.56 -15.19
N VAL A 80 -6.69 -2.70 -14.53
CA VAL A 80 -7.70 -3.75 -14.82
C VAL A 80 -8.19 -3.65 -16.26
N GLY A 81 -8.52 -2.45 -16.73
CA GLY A 81 -8.98 -2.21 -18.10
C GLY A 81 -7.93 -2.57 -19.16
N VAL A 82 -6.67 -2.24 -18.92
CA VAL A 82 -5.56 -2.57 -19.84
C VAL A 82 -5.35 -4.08 -19.90
N GLU A 83 -5.21 -4.75 -18.75
CA GLU A 83 -4.88 -6.18 -18.69
C GLU A 83 -6.03 -7.07 -19.19
N TRP A 84 -7.26 -6.81 -18.76
CA TRP A 84 -8.36 -7.74 -18.96
C TRP A 84 -9.34 -7.36 -20.07
N LEU A 85 -9.44 -6.06 -20.41
CA LEU A 85 -10.43 -5.55 -21.37
C LEU A 85 -9.82 -5.07 -22.68
N GLY A 86 -8.48 -5.05 -22.78
CA GLY A 86 -7.76 -4.60 -23.97
C GLY A 86 -7.81 -3.08 -24.16
N TRP A 87 -7.88 -2.31 -23.09
CA TRP A 87 -7.78 -0.86 -23.18
C TRP A 87 -6.40 -0.44 -23.70
N PRO A 88 -6.32 0.62 -24.53
CA PRO A 88 -5.03 1.10 -25.00
C PRO A 88 -4.15 1.57 -23.85
N VAL A 89 -2.96 1.00 -23.73
CA VAL A 89 -1.97 1.39 -22.71
C VAL A 89 -1.51 2.84 -22.87
N ASP A 90 -1.57 3.36 -24.09
CA ASP A 90 -1.21 4.72 -24.47
C ASP A 90 -2.40 5.70 -24.45
N THR A 91 -3.51 5.33 -23.81
CA THR A 91 -4.64 6.25 -23.61
C THR A 91 -4.14 7.59 -23.09
N PRO A 92 -4.47 8.72 -23.76
CA PRO A 92 -4.02 10.03 -23.34
C PRO A 92 -4.42 10.33 -21.90
N TRP A 93 -3.48 10.81 -21.09
CA TRP A 93 -3.74 11.15 -19.68
C TRP A 93 -4.87 12.17 -19.51
N GLN A 94 -5.11 13.00 -20.52
CA GLN A 94 -6.21 13.97 -20.56
C GLN A 94 -7.58 13.30 -20.52
N ASN A 95 -7.67 12.05 -20.96
CA ASN A 95 -8.88 11.25 -20.95
C ASN A 95 -9.09 10.46 -19.66
N ILE A 96 -8.16 10.54 -18.70
CA ILE A 96 -8.26 9.83 -17.41
C ILE A 96 -8.40 10.84 -16.28
N HIS A 97 -9.53 10.84 -15.60
CA HIS A 97 -9.80 11.66 -14.44
C HIS A 97 -9.76 10.82 -13.16
N ASP A 98 -9.35 11.45 -12.06
CA ASP A 98 -9.24 10.78 -10.76
C ASP A 98 -9.67 11.73 -9.62
N THR A 99 -10.68 11.32 -8.88
CA THR A 99 -11.19 12.10 -7.75
C THR A 99 -10.26 12.02 -6.53
N LEU A 100 -9.38 10.99 -6.41
CA LEU A 100 -8.38 10.93 -5.36
C LEU A 100 -7.41 12.12 -5.42
N PHE A 101 -6.95 12.48 -6.63
CA PHE A 101 -6.08 13.66 -6.82
C PHE A 101 -6.81 14.97 -6.49
N LEU A 102 -8.08 15.08 -6.86
CA LEU A 102 -8.89 16.25 -6.52
C LEU A 102 -9.14 16.36 -5.01
N ALA A 103 -9.41 15.24 -4.33
CA ALA A 103 -9.56 15.22 -2.87
C ALA A 103 -8.26 15.64 -2.16
N PHE A 104 -7.12 15.16 -2.65
CA PHE A 104 -5.81 15.56 -2.13
C PHE A 104 -5.56 17.06 -2.31
N LEU A 105 -5.87 17.63 -3.47
CA LEU A 105 -5.72 19.06 -3.73
C LEU A 105 -6.72 19.90 -2.95
N HIS A 106 -7.91 19.36 -2.67
CA HIS A 106 -8.93 20.02 -1.83
C HIS A 106 -8.44 20.20 -0.39
N ASP A 107 -7.99 19.15 0.27
CA ASP A 107 -7.31 19.20 1.57
C ASP A 107 -6.31 18.03 1.77
N PRO A 108 -5.01 18.26 1.59
CA PRO A 108 -4.00 17.23 1.78
C PRO A 108 -3.84 16.78 3.24
N ARG A 109 -4.46 17.49 4.20
CA ARG A 109 -4.43 17.19 5.64
C ARG A 109 -5.63 16.40 6.10
N ASP A 110 -6.61 16.17 5.22
CA ASP A 110 -7.82 15.43 5.59
C ASP A 110 -7.46 14.05 6.19
N ARG A 111 -8.27 13.59 7.12
CA ARG A 111 -8.01 12.33 7.83
C ARG A 111 -8.00 11.15 6.86
N SER A 112 -8.93 11.12 5.90
CA SER A 112 -9.02 10.11 4.86
C SER A 112 -9.33 10.76 3.51
N LEU A 113 -8.68 10.26 2.46
CA LEU A 113 -8.98 10.60 1.07
C LEU A 113 -9.75 9.46 0.38
N SER A 114 -10.07 8.36 1.09
CA SER A 114 -10.88 7.26 0.56
C SER A 114 -12.29 7.74 0.25
N LEU A 115 -12.89 7.16 -0.81
CA LEU A 115 -14.16 7.59 -1.38
C LEU A 115 -15.29 7.73 -0.34
N LYS A 116 -15.54 6.66 0.41
CA LYS A 116 -16.68 6.59 1.34
C LYS A 116 -16.58 7.56 2.52
N PRO A 117 -15.49 7.58 3.31
CA PRO A 117 -15.34 8.55 4.40
C PRO A 117 -15.34 9.99 3.90
N TRP A 118 -14.81 10.22 2.69
CA TRP A 118 -14.81 11.56 2.10
C TRP A 118 -16.21 12.00 1.66
N ALA A 119 -16.94 11.11 0.96
CA ALA A 119 -18.30 11.39 0.49
C ALA A 119 -19.28 11.56 1.66
N ASP A 120 -19.18 10.76 2.71
CA ASP A 120 -19.96 10.94 3.93
C ASP A 120 -19.71 12.31 4.55
N LYS A 121 -18.45 12.69 4.75
CA LYS A 121 -18.06 13.96 5.38
C LYS A 121 -18.51 15.20 4.61
N TYR A 122 -18.31 15.23 3.29
CA TYR A 122 -18.49 16.44 2.49
C TYR A 122 -19.80 16.49 1.69
N LEU A 123 -20.41 15.33 1.44
CA LEU A 123 -21.60 15.20 0.61
C LEU A 123 -22.81 14.65 1.39
N GLY A 124 -22.62 14.15 2.61
CA GLY A 124 -23.67 13.48 3.36
C GLY A 124 -24.15 12.18 2.69
N MET A 125 -23.24 11.45 2.05
CA MET A 125 -23.52 10.20 1.34
C MET A 125 -22.87 9.00 2.07
N PRO A 126 -23.47 8.48 3.15
CA PRO A 126 -22.97 7.35 3.90
C PRO A 126 -22.97 6.06 3.04
N PRO A 127 -22.12 5.08 3.32
CA PRO A 127 -22.00 3.83 2.55
C PRO A 127 -22.92 2.71 3.07
N ASP A 128 -24.20 2.97 3.23
CA ASP A 128 -25.16 2.03 3.85
C ASP A 128 -25.25 0.68 3.10
N GLU A 129 -25.11 0.69 1.77
CA GLU A 129 -25.10 -0.52 0.95
C GLU A 129 -23.85 -1.42 1.15
N GLN A 130 -22.78 -0.86 1.70
CA GLN A 130 -21.58 -1.63 2.05
C GLN A 130 -21.86 -2.60 3.21
N ASP A 131 -22.63 -2.19 4.20
CA ASP A 131 -22.90 -3.01 5.37
C ASP A 131 -23.76 -4.23 5.00
N GLU A 132 -24.68 -4.09 4.05
CA GLU A 132 -25.48 -5.20 3.54
C GLU A 132 -24.62 -6.24 2.81
N LEU A 133 -23.75 -5.79 1.91
CA LEU A 133 -22.84 -6.67 1.16
C LEU A 133 -21.84 -7.37 2.10
N LYS A 134 -21.26 -6.63 3.03
CA LYS A 134 -20.34 -7.15 4.04
C LYS A 134 -20.99 -8.21 4.91
N ALA A 135 -22.19 -7.94 5.43
CA ALA A 135 -22.94 -8.89 6.25
C ALA A 135 -23.21 -10.19 5.48
N TRP A 136 -23.66 -10.07 4.23
CA TRP A 136 -23.92 -11.22 3.37
C TRP A 136 -22.66 -12.05 3.14
N ILE A 137 -21.52 -11.43 2.81
CA ILE A 137 -20.24 -12.13 2.58
C ILE A 137 -19.79 -12.87 3.84
N LEU A 138 -19.83 -12.23 5.00
CA LEU A 138 -19.42 -12.85 6.27
C LEU A 138 -20.28 -14.04 6.65
N GLU A 139 -21.57 -14.02 6.28
CA GLU A 139 -22.50 -15.11 6.57
C GLU A 139 -22.40 -16.28 5.55
N ASN A 140 -22.23 -15.96 4.26
CA ASN A 140 -22.47 -16.94 3.19
C ASN A 140 -21.21 -17.43 2.48
N VAL A 141 -20.07 -16.70 2.55
CA VAL A 141 -18.87 -17.10 1.81
C VAL A 141 -17.98 -17.97 2.70
N PRO A 142 -17.69 -19.23 2.29
CA PRO A 142 -16.74 -20.08 3.00
C PRO A 142 -15.36 -19.41 3.12
N GLY A 143 -14.80 -19.41 4.32
CA GLY A 143 -13.49 -18.78 4.56
C GLY A 143 -13.52 -17.27 4.77
N ALA A 144 -14.68 -16.62 4.81
CA ALA A 144 -14.79 -15.18 5.09
C ALA A 144 -14.18 -14.78 6.45
N HIS A 145 -14.09 -15.71 7.38
CA HIS A 145 -13.44 -15.52 8.69
C HIS A 145 -11.95 -15.87 8.70
N ASP A 146 -11.40 -16.28 7.55
CA ASP A 146 -9.99 -16.64 7.40
C ASP A 146 -9.31 -15.67 6.43
N HIS A 147 -8.06 -15.37 6.68
CA HIS A 147 -7.22 -14.65 5.73
C HIS A 147 -5.95 -15.45 5.46
N ARG A 148 -5.72 -15.83 4.20
CA ARG A 148 -4.57 -16.67 3.78
C ARG A 148 -4.45 -17.96 4.60
N GLY A 149 -5.58 -18.63 4.86
CA GLY A 149 -5.64 -19.90 5.61
C GLY A 149 -5.41 -19.78 7.11
N ARG A 150 -5.55 -18.58 7.68
CA ARG A 150 -5.46 -18.35 9.14
C ARG A 150 -6.68 -17.59 9.62
N LYS A 151 -7.28 -18.06 10.72
CA LYS A 151 -8.35 -17.31 11.38
C LYS A 151 -7.87 -15.92 11.78
N VAL A 152 -8.63 -14.90 11.42
CA VAL A 152 -8.34 -13.50 11.75
C VAL A 152 -9.23 -13.01 12.87
N LYS A 153 -8.68 -12.16 13.75
CA LYS A 153 -9.46 -11.54 14.84
C LYS A 153 -10.60 -10.67 14.33
N ASN A 154 -10.37 -9.97 13.21
CA ASN A 154 -11.31 -9.02 12.62
C ASN A 154 -11.53 -9.37 11.14
N PRO A 155 -12.37 -10.37 10.82
CA PRO A 155 -12.67 -10.77 9.43
C PRO A 155 -13.29 -9.62 8.64
N GLU A 156 -13.96 -8.71 9.31
CA GLU A 156 -14.50 -7.47 8.78
C GLU A 156 -13.51 -6.57 8.04
N LEU A 157 -12.19 -6.77 8.20
CA LEU A 157 -11.15 -6.04 7.48
C LEU A 157 -10.80 -6.66 6.13
N PHE A 158 -11.29 -7.86 5.83
CA PHE A 158 -10.86 -8.66 4.67
C PHE A 158 -12.00 -9.08 3.75
N TRP A 159 -13.25 -8.76 4.08
CA TRP A 159 -14.42 -9.13 3.29
C TRP A 159 -14.35 -8.61 1.84
N GLY A 160 -13.76 -7.46 1.61
CA GLY A 160 -13.62 -6.87 0.27
C GLY A 160 -12.84 -7.75 -0.72
N ALA A 161 -11.95 -8.62 -0.25
CA ALA A 161 -11.25 -9.59 -1.11
C ALA A 161 -12.18 -10.69 -1.65
N LEU A 162 -13.39 -10.81 -1.12
CA LEU A 162 -14.36 -11.85 -1.44
C LEU A 162 -15.60 -11.32 -2.19
N ILE A 163 -15.58 -10.08 -2.64
CA ILE A 163 -16.69 -9.44 -3.38
C ILE A 163 -17.10 -10.27 -4.59
N SER A 164 -16.13 -10.89 -5.28
CA SER A 164 -16.40 -11.72 -6.45
C SER A 164 -17.23 -12.98 -6.15
N GLU A 165 -17.32 -13.39 -4.90
CA GLU A 165 -18.08 -14.57 -4.46
C GLU A 165 -19.55 -14.24 -4.13
N ALA A 166 -19.92 -12.96 -4.11
CA ALA A 166 -21.28 -12.52 -3.83
C ALA A 166 -22.13 -12.41 -5.10
N PRO A 167 -23.49 -12.41 -4.99
CA PRO A 167 -24.41 -12.25 -6.11
C PRO A 167 -24.19 -10.94 -6.87
N GLY A 168 -24.26 -10.99 -8.21
CA GLY A 168 -24.09 -9.82 -9.06
C GLY A 168 -25.07 -8.68 -8.78
N GLY A 169 -26.28 -8.98 -8.36
CA GLY A 169 -27.29 -7.96 -7.97
C GLY A 169 -26.91 -7.21 -6.71
N LEU A 170 -26.43 -7.93 -5.69
CA LEU A 170 -26.00 -7.34 -4.42
C LEU A 170 -24.73 -6.50 -4.59
N VAL A 171 -23.73 -7.05 -5.29
CA VAL A 171 -22.50 -6.30 -5.63
C VAL A 171 -22.83 -5.09 -6.49
N GLY A 172 -23.77 -5.21 -7.43
CA GLY A 172 -24.22 -4.10 -8.26
C GLY A 172 -24.86 -2.97 -7.48
N LYS A 173 -25.57 -3.24 -6.38
CA LYS A 173 -26.10 -2.20 -5.49
C LYS A 173 -24.95 -1.40 -4.85
N TYR A 174 -23.95 -2.10 -4.33
CA TYR A 174 -22.75 -1.54 -3.73
C TYR A 174 -21.93 -0.70 -4.74
N ALA A 175 -21.55 -1.28 -5.89
CA ALA A 175 -20.72 -0.64 -6.90
C ALA A 175 -21.37 0.60 -7.53
N LYS A 176 -22.70 0.58 -7.71
CA LYS A 176 -23.45 1.78 -8.16
C LYS A 176 -23.34 2.91 -7.14
N GLY A 177 -23.41 2.61 -5.85
CA GLY A 177 -23.20 3.61 -4.80
C GLY A 177 -21.82 4.25 -4.88
N ASP A 178 -20.77 3.48 -5.10
CA ASP A 178 -19.40 3.99 -5.24
C ASP A 178 -19.24 4.85 -6.51
N THR A 179 -19.79 4.43 -7.63
CA THR A 179 -19.79 5.22 -8.88
C THR A 179 -20.57 6.53 -8.74
N ASP A 180 -21.72 6.52 -8.07
CA ASP A 180 -22.51 7.74 -7.81
C ASP A 180 -21.77 8.71 -6.87
N ARG A 181 -21.12 8.20 -5.79
CA ARG A 181 -20.25 9.00 -4.92
C ARG A 181 -19.07 9.61 -5.68
N THR A 182 -18.43 8.84 -6.54
CA THR A 182 -17.30 9.31 -7.37
C THR A 182 -17.72 10.46 -8.27
N TRP A 183 -18.89 10.38 -8.90
CA TRP A 183 -19.43 11.46 -9.73
C TRP A 183 -19.78 12.71 -8.90
N GLU A 184 -20.47 12.56 -7.78
CA GLU A 184 -20.82 13.69 -6.92
C GLU A 184 -19.55 14.35 -6.33
N MET A 185 -18.57 13.56 -5.92
CA MET A 185 -17.26 14.03 -5.47
C MET A 185 -16.54 14.82 -6.58
N PHE A 186 -16.59 14.34 -7.82
CA PHE A 186 -16.00 15.03 -8.95
C PHE A 186 -16.63 16.41 -9.17
N LYS A 187 -17.95 16.52 -9.17
CA LYS A 187 -18.65 17.80 -9.30
C LYS A 187 -18.27 18.78 -8.19
N TYR A 188 -18.29 18.29 -6.95
CA TYR A 188 -17.99 19.10 -5.77
C TYR A 188 -16.55 19.62 -5.81
N THR A 189 -15.58 18.72 -6.04
CA THR A 189 -14.16 19.07 -6.04
C THR A 189 -13.75 19.84 -7.28
N TRP A 190 -14.32 19.56 -8.46
CA TRP A 190 -14.04 20.33 -9.68
C TRP A 190 -14.35 21.79 -9.47
N LYS A 191 -15.53 22.10 -8.97
CA LYS A 191 -15.92 23.49 -8.68
C LYS A 191 -14.91 24.16 -7.71
N ARG A 192 -14.60 23.53 -6.58
CA ARG A 192 -13.75 24.13 -5.54
C ARG A 192 -12.27 24.17 -5.88
N VAL A 193 -11.74 23.10 -6.40
CA VAL A 193 -10.29 22.96 -6.66
C VAL A 193 -9.91 23.59 -8.00
N ILE A 194 -10.71 23.38 -9.04
CA ILE A 194 -10.36 23.81 -10.38
C ILE A 194 -10.90 25.21 -10.68
N GLU A 195 -12.20 25.45 -10.46
CA GLU A 195 -12.83 26.72 -10.85
C GLU A 195 -12.57 27.83 -9.81
N GLU A 196 -12.68 27.53 -8.50
CA GLU A 196 -12.51 28.54 -7.46
C GLU A 196 -11.04 28.77 -7.06
N GLN A 197 -10.23 27.71 -6.96
CA GLN A 197 -8.83 27.77 -6.53
C GLN A 197 -7.82 27.82 -7.69
N GLY A 198 -8.24 27.56 -8.93
CA GLY A 198 -7.39 27.61 -10.11
C GLY A 198 -6.31 26.52 -10.19
N MET A 199 -6.47 25.38 -9.50
CA MET A 199 -5.46 24.32 -9.39
C MET A 199 -5.42 23.33 -10.54
N LEU A 200 -5.89 23.70 -11.73
CA LEU A 200 -5.93 22.81 -12.90
C LEU A 200 -4.55 22.23 -13.25
N GLU A 201 -3.49 23.05 -13.19
CA GLU A 201 -2.14 22.56 -13.52
C GLU A 201 -1.62 21.56 -12.47
N GLY A 202 -1.92 21.78 -11.19
CA GLY A 202 -1.62 20.83 -10.13
C GLY A 202 -2.33 19.48 -10.38
N TYR A 203 -3.61 19.51 -10.73
CA TYR A 203 -4.37 18.32 -11.07
C TYR A 203 -3.84 17.61 -12.32
N ASN A 204 -3.52 18.35 -13.38
CA ASN A 204 -2.94 17.80 -14.60
C ASN A 204 -1.55 17.19 -14.36
N ARG A 205 -0.75 17.73 -13.46
CA ARG A 205 0.52 17.16 -13.07
C ARG A 205 0.35 15.77 -12.47
N GLU A 206 -0.59 15.59 -11.55
CA GLU A 206 -0.85 14.28 -10.94
C GLU A 206 -1.36 13.28 -11.98
N ARG A 207 -2.27 13.68 -12.86
CA ARG A 207 -2.78 12.81 -13.94
C ARG A 207 -1.69 12.40 -14.92
N ARG A 208 -0.76 13.29 -15.30
CA ARG A 208 0.40 12.95 -16.14
C ARG A 208 1.32 11.92 -15.52
N ASN A 209 1.51 12.01 -14.20
CA ASN A 209 2.42 11.13 -13.47
C ASN A 209 1.83 9.74 -13.21
N LEU A 210 0.51 9.57 -13.25
CA LEU A 210 -0.18 8.31 -12.98
C LEU A 210 0.47 7.14 -13.73
N ARG A 211 0.54 7.25 -15.06
CA ARG A 211 1.09 6.19 -15.93
C ARG A 211 2.57 5.92 -15.72
N VAL A 212 3.33 6.91 -15.29
CA VAL A 212 4.75 6.74 -14.97
C VAL A 212 4.91 5.85 -13.74
N PHE A 213 4.15 6.12 -12.67
CA PHE A 213 4.22 5.33 -11.44
C PHE A 213 3.63 3.93 -11.60
N ASP A 214 2.56 3.78 -12.38
CA ASP A 214 2.01 2.47 -12.73
C ASP A 214 3.07 1.65 -13.49
N GLY A 215 3.65 2.20 -14.55
CA GLY A 215 4.69 1.53 -15.33
C GLY A 215 5.91 1.15 -14.50
N MET A 216 6.34 2.00 -13.57
CA MET A 216 7.43 1.67 -12.62
C MET A 216 7.06 0.52 -11.70
N SER A 217 5.81 0.46 -11.23
CA SER A 217 5.32 -0.63 -10.38
C SER A 217 5.20 -1.94 -11.15
N ASP A 218 4.71 -1.90 -12.40
CA ASP A 218 4.50 -3.07 -13.24
C ASP A 218 5.82 -3.65 -13.78
N GLU A 219 6.75 -2.78 -14.19
CA GLU A 219 8.11 -3.20 -14.61
C GLU A 219 8.89 -3.78 -13.42
N GLY A 220 8.76 -3.21 -12.24
CA GLY A 220 9.53 -3.60 -11.06
C GLY A 220 11.04 -3.35 -11.21
N ILE A 221 11.81 -3.80 -10.22
CA ILE A 221 13.27 -3.62 -10.17
C ILE A 221 13.96 -4.97 -10.15
N LYS A 222 14.86 -5.17 -11.12
CA LYS A 222 15.67 -6.39 -11.18
C LYS A 222 16.66 -6.43 -10.01
N VAL A 223 16.75 -7.57 -9.32
CA VAL A 223 17.68 -7.82 -8.22
C VAL A 223 18.59 -9.01 -8.51
N ASN A 224 19.82 -8.95 -8.02
CA ASN A 224 20.76 -10.08 -8.12
C ASN A 224 20.52 -11.05 -6.96
N ARG A 225 19.65 -12.04 -7.15
CA ARG A 225 19.31 -13.04 -6.12
C ARG A 225 20.49 -13.86 -5.62
N LYS A 226 21.47 -14.17 -6.50
CA LYS A 226 22.68 -14.90 -6.08
C LYS A 226 23.51 -14.07 -5.09
N LEU A 227 23.65 -12.78 -5.35
CA LEU A 227 24.32 -11.84 -4.47
C LEU A 227 23.56 -11.69 -3.14
N LEU A 228 22.25 -11.47 -3.19
CA LEU A 228 21.40 -11.39 -1.98
C LEU A 228 21.53 -12.65 -1.11
N GLY A 229 21.46 -13.85 -1.70
CA GLY A 229 21.63 -15.11 -0.98
C GLY A 229 23.01 -15.28 -0.34
N SER A 230 24.06 -14.79 -1.01
CA SER A 230 25.43 -14.76 -0.47
C SER A 230 25.55 -13.79 0.71
N ASP A 231 24.97 -12.60 0.57
CA ASP A 231 24.99 -11.57 1.61
C ASP A 231 24.17 -11.96 2.82
N ILE A 232 23.04 -12.65 2.67
CA ILE A 232 22.29 -13.22 3.80
C ILE A 232 23.18 -14.11 4.65
N LYS A 233 23.85 -15.09 4.04
CA LYS A 233 24.75 -16.02 4.76
C LYS A 233 25.88 -15.29 5.49
N LYS A 234 26.50 -14.33 4.81
CA LYS A 234 27.60 -13.54 5.34
C LYS A 234 27.14 -12.68 6.55
N TYR A 235 26.02 -12.01 6.43
CA TYR A 235 25.50 -11.14 7.48
C TYR A 235 24.95 -11.92 8.67
N GLU A 236 24.32 -13.07 8.44
CA GLU A 236 23.88 -13.96 9.54
C GLU A 236 25.07 -14.51 10.33
N SER A 237 26.16 -14.90 9.62
CA SER A 237 27.40 -15.32 10.27
C SER A 237 28.00 -14.20 11.13
N ARG A 238 28.02 -12.96 10.60
CA ARG A 238 28.50 -11.79 11.33
C ARG A 238 27.61 -11.46 12.52
N LEU A 239 26.29 -11.54 12.36
CA LEU A 239 25.33 -11.32 13.44
C LEU A 239 25.53 -12.32 14.58
N SER A 240 25.68 -13.61 14.25
CA SER A 240 25.99 -14.66 15.23
C SER A 240 27.31 -14.39 15.99
N TYR A 241 28.34 -13.92 15.28
CA TYR A 241 29.61 -13.52 15.92
C TYR A 241 29.42 -12.34 16.88
N LEU A 242 28.65 -11.31 16.48
CA LEU A 242 28.35 -10.15 17.32
C LEU A 242 27.56 -10.56 18.57
N ASP A 243 26.54 -11.40 18.43
CA ASP A 243 25.73 -11.88 19.55
C ASP A 243 26.59 -12.64 20.57
N LYS A 244 27.43 -13.57 20.09
CA LYS A 244 28.36 -14.28 20.95
C LYS A 244 29.37 -13.37 21.66
N THR A 245 29.84 -12.32 20.95
CA THR A 245 30.80 -11.37 21.51
C THR A 245 30.15 -10.47 22.57
N ILE A 246 28.94 -10.02 22.34
CA ILE A 246 28.15 -9.24 23.31
C ILE A 246 27.85 -10.09 24.54
N CYS A 247 27.38 -11.32 24.35
CA CYS A 247 27.11 -12.25 25.45
C CYS A 247 28.36 -12.50 26.32
N ARG A 248 29.53 -12.73 25.69
CA ARG A 248 30.80 -12.92 26.38
C ARG A 248 31.20 -11.67 27.17
N LYS A 249 31.02 -10.49 26.57
CA LYS A 249 31.35 -9.20 27.20
C LYS A 249 30.48 -8.89 28.41
N LEU A 250 29.19 -9.33 28.37
CA LEU A 250 28.25 -9.19 29.48
C LEU A 250 28.23 -10.39 30.44
N GLY A 251 29.14 -11.36 30.27
CA GLY A 251 29.36 -12.50 31.19
C GLY A 251 28.22 -13.52 31.22
N ARG A 252 27.29 -13.53 30.23
CA ARG A 252 26.15 -14.44 30.22
C ARG A 252 25.62 -14.69 28.82
N THR A 253 24.95 -15.83 28.60
CA THR A 253 24.22 -16.15 27.37
C THR A 253 22.78 -15.70 27.50
N PHE A 254 22.29 -14.96 26.49
CA PHE A 254 20.92 -14.47 26.42
C PHE A 254 20.57 -14.10 24.98
N ASP A 255 19.29 -13.86 24.66
CA ASP A 255 18.87 -13.33 23.38
C ASP A 255 19.11 -11.81 23.32
N VAL A 256 20.14 -11.40 22.58
CA VAL A 256 20.51 -9.99 22.38
C VAL A 256 19.42 -9.21 21.64
N GLY A 257 18.53 -9.89 20.90
CA GLY A 257 17.36 -9.30 20.24
C GLY A 257 16.22 -8.98 21.20
N SER A 258 16.21 -9.61 22.38
CA SER A 258 15.19 -9.38 23.39
C SER A 258 15.53 -8.16 24.25
N GLY A 259 14.79 -7.06 24.09
CA GLY A 259 14.97 -5.84 24.88
C GLY A 259 15.01 -6.09 26.40
N PRO A 260 14.06 -6.84 26.99
CA PRO A 260 14.11 -7.17 28.42
C PRO A 260 15.35 -7.93 28.84
N GLN A 261 15.78 -8.94 28.05
CA GLN A 261 16.98 -9.72 28.39
C GLN A 261 18.27 -8.90 28.25
N LEU A 262 18.35 -8.05 27.23
CA LEU A 262 19.47 -7.11 27.04
C LEU A 262 19.54 -6.12 28.20
N ALA A 263 18.41 -5.53 28.62
CA ALA A 263 18.37 -4.61 29.76
C ALA A 263 18.85 -5.27 31.04
N ASP A 264 18.43 -6.51 31.29
CA ASP A 264 18.82 -7.31 32.44
C ASP A 264 20.32 -7.69 32.46
N ALA A 265 20.85 -7.99 31.24
CA ALA A 265 22.28 -8.29 31.10
C ALA A 265 23.17 -7.06 31.32
N LEU A 266 22.76 -5.90 30.80
CA LEU A 266 23.46 -4.63 30.99
C LEU A 266 23.47 -4.18 32.44
N ASP A 267 22.37 -4.35 33.15
CA ASP A 267 22.21 -4.01 34.56
C ASP A 267 23.11 -4.86 35.45
N LYS A 268 23.06 -6.19 35.27
CA LYS A 268 23.88 -7.14 36.01
C LYS A 268 25.39 -6.98 35.77
N ALA A 269 25.77 -6.49 34.60
CA ALA A 269 27.15 -6.22 34.24
C ALA A 269 27.62 -4.81 34.66
N ASP A 270 26.77 -4.00 35.28
CA ASP A 270 27.01 -2.60 35.66
C ASP A 270 27.48 -1.74 34.48
N MET A 271 26.88 -1.94 33.32
CA MET A 271 27.26 -1.26 32.08
C MET A 271 26.48 0.04 31.81
N MET A 272 25.51 0.36 32.68
CA MET A 272 24.64 1.54 32.48
C MET A 272 25.00 2.65 33.47
N GLU A 273 25.06 3.88 32.96
CA GLU A 273 25.15 5.09 33.82
C GLU A 273 23.79 5.38 34.45
N ARG A 274 22.74 5.32 33.66
CA ARG A 274 21.36 5.50 34.10
C ARG A 274 20.38 4.80 33.14
N TRP A 275 19.18 4.54 33.63
CA TRP A 275 18.08 4.02 32.80
C TRP A 275 17.06 5.10 32.48
N VAL A 276 16.69 5.19 31.19
CA VAL A 276 15.49 5.91 30.77
C VAL A 276 14.33 4.91 30.81
N LEU A 277 13.23 5.28 31.45
CA LEU A 277 12.05 4.43 31.55
C LEU A 277 11.05 4.73 30.43
N THR A 278 10.34 3.69 29.98
CA THR A 278 9.18 3.84 29.10
C THR A 278 7.98 4.43 29.88
N PRO A 279 6.93 4.92 29.23
CA PRO A 279 5.72 5.38 29.91
C PRO A 279 5.07 4.32 30.83
N THR A 280 5.36 3.02 30.58
CA THR A 280 4.89 1.90 31.41
C THR A 280 5.87 1.50 32.50
N GLY A 281 6.89 2.32 32.79
CA GLY A 281 7.87 2.07 33.86
C GLY A 281 8.94 1.02 33.56
N LYS A 282 9.00 0.48 32.32
CA LYS A 282 10.05 -0.49 31.94
C LYS A 282 11.32 0.22 31.46
N ARG A 283 12.49 -0.43 31.65
CA ARG A 283 13.78 0.04 31.13
C ARG A 283 13.74 0.10 29.60
N SER A 284 14.03 1.27 29.01
CA SER A 284 14.01 1.47 27.56
C SER A 284 15.32 0.98 26.94
N THR A 285 15.21 0.08 25.96
CA THR A 285 16.32 -0.36 25.10
C THR A 285 16.28 0.30 23.72
N ALA A 286 15.45 1.32 23.54
CA ALA A 286 15.46 2.13 22.33
C ALA A 286 16.83 2.78 22.13
N LYS A 287 17.33 2.80 20.89
CA LYS A 287 18.69 3.22 20.55
C LYS A 287 19.06 4.59 21.15
N ASP A 288 18.17 5.56 21.02
CA ASP A 288 18.41 6.94 21.47
C ASP A 288 18.44 7.07 23.00
N ASN A 289 17.81 6.13 23.72
CA ASN A 289 17.80 6.07 25.16
C ASN A 289 18.93 5.18 25.75
N LEU A 290 19.33 4.15 24.98
CA LEU A 290 20.28 3.15 25.42
C LEU A 290 21.73 3.60 25.18
N ILE A 291 22.05 3.95 23.94
CA ILE A 291 23.44 4.21 23.50
C ILE A 291 24.15 5.31 24.31
N PRO A 292 23.53 6.47 24.61
CA PRO A 292 24.19 7.53 25.37
C PRO A 292 24.50 7.18 26.82
N ASN A 293 23.89 6.13 27.35
CA ASN A 293 23.96 5.74 28.76
C ASN A 293 24.78 4.46 29.02
N ILE A 294 25.41 3.89 27.97
CA ILE A 294 26.33 2.75 28.12
C ILE A 294 27.75 3.26 28.42
N ARG A 295 28.38 2.79 29.51
CA ARG A 295 29.74 3.18 29.91
C ARG A 295 30.84 2.69 28.99
N ASP A 296 30.64 1.54 28.31
CA ASP A 296 31.63 0.87 27.49
C ASP A 296 31.44 1.20 25.98
N GLN A 297 32.31 2.03 25.43
CA GLN A 297 32.26 2.42 23.99
C GLN A 297 32.43 1.24 23.03
N LYS A 298 33.16 0.18 23.42
CA LYS A 298 33.30 -1.04 22.59
C LYS A 298 31.97 -1.77 22.51
N LEU A 299 31.23 -1.85 23.63
CA LEU A 299 29.89 -2.45 23.67
C LEU A 299 28.90 -1.61 22.82
N VAL A 300 28.95 -0.28 22.91
CA VAL A 300 28.17 0.63 22.06
C VAL A 300 28.38 0.32 20.56
N ASN A 301 29.65 0.16 20.15
CA ASN A 301 29.98 -0.16 18.76
C ASN A 301 29.43 -1.52 18.34
N LEU A 302 29.54 -2.55 19.17
CA LEU A 302 29.01 -3.90 18.90
C LEU A 302 27.47 -3.89 18.75
N LEU A 303 26.76 -3.23 19.67
CA LEU A 303 25.31 -3.09 19.62
C LEU A 303 24.85 -2.26 18.43
N GLY A 304 25.59 -1.21 18.07
CA GLY A 304 25.32 -0.38 16.91
C GLY A 304 25.47 -1.13 15.58
N GLU A 305 26.56 -1.90 15.44
CA GLU A 305 26.79 -2.76 14.27
C GLU A 305 25.70 -3.83 14.17
N ARG A 306 25.40 -4.51 15.27
CA ARG A 306 24.33 -5.52 15.33
C ARG A 306 22.98 -4.95 14.89
N SER A 307 22.57 -3.81 15.47
CA SER A 307 21.31 -3.17 15.15
C SER A 307 21.21 -2.80 13.65
N THR A 308 22.31 -2.34 13.09
CA THR A 308 22.40 -2.03 11.65
C THR A 308 22.25 -3.28 10.81
N LEU A 309 22.95 -4.37 11.11
CA LEU A 309 22.84 -5.64 10.39
C LEU A 309 21.43 -6.23 10.45
N VAL A 310 20.80 -6.24 11.63
CA VAL A 310 19.43 -6.72 11.79
C VAL A 310 18.48 -5.91 10.92
N PHE A 311 18.61 -4.59 10.93
CA PHE A 311 17.79 -3.71 10.09
C PHE A 311 17.94 -4.00 8.60
N TYR A 312 19.17 -4.14 8.10
CA TYR A 312 19.41 -4.46 6.68
C TYR A 312 18.89 -5.82 6.30
N LEU A 313 19.19 -6.85 7.11
CA LEU A 313 18.74 -8.20 6.84
C LEU A 313 17.22 -8.31 6.77
N SER A 314 16.50 -7.72 7.76
CA SER A 314 15.05 -7.86 7.84
C SER A 314 14.30 -6.93 6.90
N THR A 315 14.75 -5.68 6.74
CA THR A 315 14.01 -4.67 5.98
C THR A 315 14.25 -4.77 4.46
N PHE A 316 15.45 -5.18 4.05
CA PHE A 316 15.83 -5.18 2.63
C PHE A 316 16.22 -6.56 2.13
N ILE A 317 17.33 -7.12 2.59
CA ILE A 317 18.02 -8.22 1.91
C ILE A 317 17.19 -9.49 1.88
N LYS A 318 16.68 -9.96 3.04
CA LYS A 318 15.83 -11.15 3.10
C LYS A 318 14.51 -10.93 2.37
N ARG A 319 13.88 -9.78 2.61
CA ARG A 319 12.62 -9.42 1.97
C ARG A 319 12.76 -9.40 0.44
N TRP A 320 13.77 -8.72 -0.09
CA TRP A 320 13.98 -8.66 -1.53
C TRP A 320 14.33 -10.02 -2.14
N HIS A 321 15.09 -10.86 -1.39
CA HIS A 321 15.38 -12.21 -1.82
C HIS A 321 14.12 -13.07 -1.90
N GLU A 322 13.21 -12.95 -0.94
CA GLU A 322 11.94 -13.66 -0.90
C GLU A 322 10.97 -13.13 -1.97
N ASP A 323 10.76 -11.81 -2.03
CA ASP A 323 9.80 -11.18 -2.95
C ASP A 323 10.20 -11.37 -4.43
N SER A 324 11.48 -11.66 -4.74
CA SER A 324 11.97 -11.88 -6.11
C SER A 324 11.98 -13.34 -6.55
N ILE A 325 11.40 -14.27 -5.78
CA ILE A 325 11.33 -15.69 -6.16
C ILE A 325 10.53 -15.84 -7.45
N GLY A 326 11.12 -16.54 -8.43
CA GLY A 326 10.49 -16.82 -9.72
C GLY A 326 10.58 -15.72 -10.77
N THR A 327 10.89 -14.47 -10.39
CA THR A 327 10.90 -13.33 -11.32
C THR A 327 12.25 -12.62 -11.42
N ASP A 328 13.14 -12.79 -10.43
CA ASP A 328 14.34 -11.97 -10.22
C ASP A 328 14.04 -10.46 -10.13
N ARG A 329 12.79 -10.09 -9.79
CA ARG A 329 12.34 -8.71 -9.65
C ARG A 329 11.58 -8.51 -8.34
N ILE A 330 11.64 -7.31 -7.81
CA ILE A 330 10.78 -6.80 -6.74
C ILE A 330 9.83 -5.75 -7.32
N TYR A 331 8.60 -5.69 -6.85
CA TYR A 331 7.55 -4.85 -7.40
C TYR A 331 7.05 -3.84 -6.35
N PRO A 332 7.73 -2.68 -6.22
CA PRO A 332 7.31 -1.66 -5.27
C PRO A 332 6.00 -1.02 -5.71
N GLY A 333 5.11 -0.76 -4.77
CA GLY A 333 3.98 0.14 -4.98
C GLY A 333 4.44 1.60 -4.84
N PHE A 334 4.09 2.46 -5.79
CA PHE A 334 4.32 3.90 -5.70
C PHE A 334 3.01 4.64 -5.41
N HIS A 335 3.07 5.62 -4.52
CA HIS A 335 1.93 6.43 -4.11
C HIS A 335 2.24 7.90 -4.40
N GLN A 336 1.50 8.50 -5.33
CA GLN A 336 1.66 9.91 -5.71
C GLN A 336 1.16 10.84 -4.63
N VAL A 337 0.01 10.54 -4.08
CA VAL A 337 -0.63 11.31 -3.04
C VAL A 337 -0.82 10.47 -1.78
N ARG A 338 -1.13 11.13 -0.69
CA ARG A 338 -1.42 10.43 0.55
C ARG A 338 -2.67 9.55 0.36
N SER A 339 -2.58 8.31 0.79
CA SER A 339 -3.72 7.41 0.95
C SER A 339 -3.77 6.92 2.39
N THR A 340 -4.96 6.83 2.95
CA THR A 340 -5.21 6.22 4.27
C THR A 340 -6.14 5.06 4.07
N ASN A 341 -5.83 3.92 4.68
CA ASN A 341 -6.76 2.81 4.69
C ASN A 341 -8.00 3.19 5.51
N GLU A 342 -9.18 2.86 5.02
CA GLU A 342 -10.48 3.09 5.69
C GLU A 342 -10.49 2.59 7.14
N TYR A 343 -9.70 1.56 7.43
CA TYR A 343 -9.64 0.84 8.70
C TYR A 343 -8.49 1.29 9.63
N GLY A 344 -7.88 2.45 9.38
CA GLY A 344 -6.91 3.04 10.31
C GLY A 344 -5.51 2.40 10.33
N GLY A 345 -5.21 1.50 9.41
CA GLY A 345 -3.89 0.89 9.25
C GLY A 345 -3.01 1.75 8.33
N GLY A 346 -2.09 2.51 8.88
CA GLY A 346 -1.00 3.19 8.18
C GLY A 346 -1.39 4.10 7.02
N SER A 347 -0.89 5.31 6.97
CA SER A 347 -1.00 6.16 5.77
C SER A 347 0.19 5.93 4.85
N SER A 348 -0.06 5.64 3.57
CA SER A 348 0.96 5.72 2.53
C SER A 348 0.94 7.13 1.91
N GLY A 349 2.08 7.59 1.38
CA GLY A 349 2.18 8.91 0.78
C GLY A 349 2.43 10.05 1.76
N ALA A 350 2.73 11.22 1.22
CA ALA A 350 3.05 12.42 1.97
C ALA A 350 2.00 13.52 1.76
N ARG A 351 1.71 14.28 2.82
CA ARG A 351 0.84 15.46 2.75
C ARG A 351 1.39 16.58 1.84
N THR A 352 2.67 16.50 1.52
CA THR A 352 3.39 17.50 0.70
C THR A 352 3.36 17.19 -0.81
N GLY A 353 2.67 16.13 -1.25
CA GLY A 353 2.69 15.69 -2.64
C GLY A 353 4.02 15.07 -3.10
N ARG A 354 4.93 14.72 -2.16
CA ARG A 354 6.09 13.90 -2.49
C ARG A 354 5.64 12.46 -2.68
N PRO A 355 6.01 11.81 -3.78
CA PRO A 355 5.73 10.39 -3.94
C PRO A 355 6.36 9.57 -2.82
N SER A 356 5.72 8.48 -2.45
CA SER A 356 6.26 7.48 -1.53
C SER A 356 6.22 6.10 -2.16
N SER A 357 6.93 5.15 -1.57
CA SER A 357 6.84 3.76 -2.00
C SER A 357 6.65 2.81 -0.83
N SER A 358 6.03 1.67 -1.11
CA SER A 358 5.80 0.60 -0.14
C SER A 358 5.96 -0.78 -0.80
N ASN A 359 6.20 -1.78 0.01
CA ASN A 359 6.24 -3.19 -0.37
C ASN A 359 7.10 -3.55 -1.60
N PRO A 360 8.41 -3.23 -1.60
CA PRO A 360 9.21 -2.63 -0.55
C PRO A 360 9.31 -1.11 -0.63
N ASN A 361 9.61 -0.44 0.50
CA ASN A 361 9.88 1.00 0.50
C ASN A 361 11.30 1.30 0.00
N LEU A 362 11.41 1.74 -1.24
CA LEU A 362 12.70 2.03 -1.89
C LEU A 362 13.30 3.38 -1.47
N LEU A 363 12.48 4.29 -0.96
CA LEU A 363 12.96 5.63 -0.55
C LEU A 363 13.78 5.59 0.74
N ASN A 364 13.67 4.50 1.50
CA ASN A 364 14.41 4.28 2.74
C ASN A 364 15.71 3.50 2.54
N VAL A 365 16.06 3.13 1.30
CA VAL A 365 17.33 2.46 1.01
C VAL A 365 18.49 3.37 1.38
N PRO A 366 19.38 2.96 2.29
CA PRO A 366 20.45 3.82 2.78
C PRO A 366 21.47 4.15 1.69
N LYS A 367 21.88 5.39 1.62
CA LYS A 367 22.97 5.79 0.72
C LYS A 367 24.29 5.14 1.18
N TYR A 368 25.03 4.58 0.23
CA TYR A 368 26.30 3.91 0.43
C TYR A 368 27.29 4.68 1.35
N LYS A 369 27.48 5.99 1.15
CA LYS A 369 28.34 6.83 1.99
C LYS A 369 27.99 6.81 3.47
N ARG A 370 26.70 6.83 3.84
CA ARG A 370 26.28 6.79 5.25
C ARG A 370 26.59 5.47 5.95
N VAL A 371 26.71 4.38 5.20
CA VAL A 371 27.03 3.05 5.72
C VAL A 371 28.54 2.94 5.93
N LEU A 372 29.36 3.50 5.04
CA LEU A 372 30.82 3.45 5.09
C LEU A 372 31.45 4.46 6.04
N GLU A 373 30.81 5.58 6.32
CA GLU A 373 31.33 6.64 7.20
C GLU A 373 31.12 6.33 8.70
N LYS A 374 30.37 5.29 9.04
CA LYS A 374 30.25 4.84 10.44
C LYS A 374 31.46 3.98 10.83
N PRO A 375 31.95 4.08 12.10
CA PRO A 375 33.16 3.39 12.55
C PRO A 375 33.18 1.88 12.28
N TRP A 376 32.02 1.24 12.15
CA TRP A 376 31.85 -0.17 11.82
C TRP A 376 31.58 -0.47 10.34
N GLY A 377 31.56 0.59 9.49
CA GLY A 377 31.13 0.49 8.09
C GLY A 377 32.17 0.02 7.09
N LYS A 378 33.46 -0.11 7.50
CA LYS A 378 34.55 -0.47 6.59
C LYS A 378 34.44 -1.87 5.95
N ASN A 379 33.54 -2.73 6.43
CA ASN A 379 33.39 -4.11 5.96
C ASN A 379 31.95 -4.51 5.62
N LEU A 380 31.02 -3.56 5.50
CA LEU A 380 29.69 -3.88 4.99
C LEU A 380 29.76 -3.90 3.45
N PRO A 381 29.28 -4.98 2.80
CA PRO A 381 29.32 -5.09 1.35
C PRO A 381 28.42 -4.06 0.69
N ASN A 382 28.73 -3.77 -0.56
CA ASN A 382 27.90 -2.96 -1.45
C ASN A 382 26.55 -3.64 -1.65
N ILE A 383 25.46 -2.93 -1.33
CA ILE A 383 24.11 -3.30 -1.73
C ILE A 383 23.89 -2.78 -3.15
#